data_4ec5c727432beb1e28599d74d6ec8742
#
_entry.id   4ec5c727432beb1e28599d74d6ec8742
#
_cell.length_a   1.000
_cell.length_b   1.000
_cell.length_c   1.000
_cell.angle_alpha   90.00
_cell.angle_beta   90.00
_cell.angle_gamma   90.00
#
_symmetry.space_group_name_H-M   'P 1'
#
loop_
_entity.id
_entity.type
_entity.pdbx_description
1 polymer ?
#
loop_
_entity_poly.entity_id
_entity_poly.type
_entity_poly.pdbx_seq_one_letter_code
_entity_poly.pdbx_strand_id
1 'polypeptide(L)'
;MINGLKIFDCTIREVGYQTGWYFNDKFVRDLYKFAQGKGLDYVELGFFHHVDADPGRGKYRYCSQRNDEIIETFKSIKNVTKLSAMRDIQRPLSDLLPAKDSIIDTIRILTRSHETDLDVLDKYATEAMELGYEVFINFTSAGYNTIEKNIQFAEFAKAKGVHAIEFADTESVMTEDYVRNTIRECHRVGIEMGVHLHDKNGTADILADLAIAEGADYMDVTHLGLGGKWRDGNLTMEYLLRKMGVNGGYEATVVKNELIEDLISFHEFSAAE
;
A
#
# COMPACT_ATOMS: atom_id res chain seq x y z
N MET A 1 -11.12 6.59 -8.64
CA MET A 1 -11.04 5.54 -9.71
C MET A 1 -10.77 6.21 -11.05
N ILE A 2 -9.71 5.80 -11.72
CA ILE A 2 -9.30 6.37 -13.01
C ILE A 2 -9.46 5.29 -14.08
N ASN A 3 -10.37 5.52 -15.05
CA ASN A 3 -10.67 4.56 -16.14
C ASN A 3 -10.98 3.12 -15.69
N GLY A 4 -11.62 2.94 -14.53
CA GLY A 4 -11.95 1.63 -13.98
C GLY A 4 -10.92 1.08 -12.97
N LEU A 5 -9.68 1.59 -12.99
CA LEU A 5 -8.62 1.21 -12.06
C LEU A 5 -8.68 2.05 -10.79
N LYS A 6 -8.56 1.42 -9.63
CA LYS A 6 -8.41 2.07 -8.32
C LYS A 6 -6.92 2.11 -7.96
N ILE A 7 -6.44 3.23 -7.42
CA ILE A 7 -5.01 3.47 -7.22
C ILE A 7 -4.72 3.76 -5.75
N PHE A 8 -3.73 3.03 -5.20
CA PHE A 8 -3.10 3.30 -3.92
C PHE A 8 -1.81 4.12 -4.12
N ASP A 9 -1.73 5.28 -3.49
CA ASP A 9 -0.45 5.96 -3.27
C ASP A 9 0.21 5.37 -2.01
N CYS A 10 1.24 4.57 -2.21
CA CYS A 10 1.97 3.90 -1.14
C CYS A 10 3.24 4.66 -0.73
N THR A 11 3.43 5.92 -1.17
CA THR A 11 4.68 6.67 -0.98
C THR A 11 5.09 6.77 0.50
N ILE A 12 4.17 7.18 1.39
CA ILE A 12 4.47 7.32 2.82
C ILE A 12 4.90 5.98 3.43
N ARG A 13 4.16 4.91 3.13
CA ARG A 13 4.45 3.59 3.67
C ARG A 13 5.78 3.05 3.15
N GLU A 14 6.05 3.15 1.86
CA GLU A 14 7.25 2.61 1.22
C GLU A 14 8.51 3.42 1.56
N VAL A 15 8.44 4.75 1.49
CA VAL A 15 9.56 5.64 1.84
C VAL A 15 9.83 5.63 3.35
N GLY A 16 8.86 5.28 4.16
CA GLY A 16 9.01 5.11 5.60
C GLY A 16 10.14 4.15 5.99
N TYR A 17 10.48 3.16 5.16
CA TYR A 17 11.65 2.31 5.39
C TYR A 17 12.98 3.07 5.35
N GLN A 18 13.06 4.21 4.66
CA GLN A 18 14.24 5.06 4.59
C GLN A 18 14.21 6.18 5.63
N THR A 19 13.03 6.70 5.97
CA THR A 19 12.86 7.85 6.89
C THR A 19 12.51 7.44 8.31
N GLY A 20 12.38 6.15 8.61
CA GLY A 20 11.86 5.67 9.89
C GLY A 20 10.40 6.09 10.15
N TRP A 21 9.63 6.42 9.12
CA TRP A 21 8.27 6.98 9.17
C TRP A 21 8.18 8.35 9.84
N TYR A 22 9.31 9.08 9.92
CA TYR A 22 9.31 10.50 10.23
C TYR A 22 9.08 11.28 8.95
N PHE A 23 8.04 12.08 8.94
CA PHE A 23 7.68 12.94 7.82
C PHE A 23 7.18 14.27 8.35
N ASN A 24 7.46 15.34 7.61
CA ASN A 24 6.88 16.65 7.86
C ASN A 24 5.36 16.60 7.55
N ASP A 25 4.54 17.11 8.49
CA ASP A 25 3.09 17.11 8.32
C ASP A 25 2.62 17.92 7.10
N LYS A 26 3.36 18.98 6.73
CA LYS A 26 3.06 19.73 5.51
C LYS A 26 3.23 18.85 4.28
N PHE A 27 4.34 18.12 4.18
CA PHE A 27 4.59 17.18 3.08
C PHE A 27 3.47 16.15 2.96
N VAL A 28 3.11 15.49 4.07
CA VAL A 28 2.04 14.47 4.07
C VAL A 28 0.70 15.07 3.66
N ARG A 29 0.37 16.26 4.12
CA ARG A 29 -0.86 16.96 3.69
C ARG A 29 -0.86 17.30 2.21
N ASP A 30 0.26 17.75 1.67
CA ASP A 30 0.36 18.15 0.26
C ASP A 30 0.32 16.91 -0.65
N LEU A 31 0.97 15.81 -0.26
CA LEU A 31 0.83 14.51 -0.94
C LEU A 31 -0.62 14.03 -0.96
N TYR A 32 -1.32 14.08 0.17
CA TYR A 32 -2.73 13.68 0.25
C TYR A 32 -3.63 14.57 -0.64
N LYS A 33 -3.42 15.89 -0.64
CA LYS A 33 -4.15 16.82 -1.53
C LYS A 33 -3.85 16.53 -3.01
N PHE A 34 -2.60 16.20 -3.33
CA PHE A 34 -2.23 15.79 -4.68
C PHE A 34 -3.00 14.53 -5.09
N ALA A 35 -3.00 13.49 -4.26
CA ALA A 35 -3.74 12.26 -4.50
C ALA A 35 -5.24 12.54 -4.75
N GLN A 36 -5.87 13.36 -3.91
CA GLN A 36 -7.25 13.80 -4.09
C GLN A 36 -7.45 14.55 -5.43
N GLY A 37 -6.58 15.51 -5.73
CA GLY A 37 -6.66 16.34 -6.94
C GLY A 37 -6.50 15.51 -8.21
N LYS A 38 -5.83 14.37 -8.16
CA LYS A 38 -5.66 13.43 -9.26
C LYS A 38 -6.70 12.31 -9.29
N GLY A 39 -7.57 12.23 -8.30
CA GLY A 39 -8.62 11.22 -8.23
C GLY A 39 -8.13 9.84 -7.81
N LEU A 40 -7.03 9.77 -7.05
CA LEU A 40 -6.58 8.53 -6.45
C LEU A 40 -7.56 8.10 -5.35
N ASP A 41 -7.72 6.80 -5.19
CA ASP A 41 -8.72 6.23 -4.28
C ASP A 41 -8.20 6.12 -2.85
N TYR A 42 -6.89 5.82 -2.69
CA TYR A 42 -6.26 5.54 -1.41
C TYR A 42 -4.90 6.22 -1.26
N VAL A 43 -4.56 6.60 -0.02
CA VAL A 43 -3.20 6.95 0.41
C VAL A 43 -2.83 6.06 1.59
N GLU A 44 -1.77 5.27 1.44
CA GLU A 44 -1.30 4.35 2.48
C GLU A 44 -0.21 4.98 3.33
N LEU A 45 -0.49 5.13 4.63
CA LEU A 45 0.36 5.88 5.55
C LEU A 45 1.49 5.03 6.16
N GLY A 46 1.20 3.79 6.51
CA GLY A 46 2.20 2.98 7.20
C GLY A 46 1.64 1.71 7.84
N PHE A 47 1.82 1.53 9.15
CA PHE A 47 1.58 0.26 9.81
C PHE A 47 0.85 0.38 11.16
N PHE A 48 0.28 -0.73 11.62
CA PHE A 48 -0.27 -0.92 12.96
C PHE A 48 0.70 -1.63 13.92
N HIS A 49 2.00 -1.33 13.85
CA HIS A 49 2.97 -1.94 14.74
C HIS A 49 2.83 -1.43 16.17
N HIS A 50 3.32 -2.23 17.14
CA HIS A 50 3.33 -1.82 18.54
C HIS A 50 4.60 -1.00 18.83
N VAL A 51 4.45 0.17 19.47
CA VAL A 51 5.55 1.12 19.71
C VAL A 51 6.67 0.52 20.57
N ASP A 52 6.34 -0.32 21.56
CA ASP A 52 7.35 -0.94 22.42
C ASP A 52 8.14 -2.05 21.73
N ALA A 53 7.59 -2.64 20.67
CA ALA A 53 8.24 -3.71 19.91
C ALA A 53 9.12 -3.21 18.75
N ASP A 54 8.87 -2.01 18.25
CA ASP A 54 9.65 -1.34 17.19
C ASP A 54 9.81 0.16 17.53
N PRO A 55 10.51 0.50 18.63
CA PRO A 55 10.62 1.89 19.10
C PRO A 55 11.42 2.79 18.17
N GLY A 56 11.34 4.09 18.37
CA GLY A 56 12.16 5.06 17.64
C GLY A 56 11.75 5.21 16.17
N ARG A 57 10.43 5.21 15.90
CA ARG A 57 9.84 5.48 14.58
C ARG A 57 8.83 6.61 14.63
N GLY A 58 8.56 7.20 13.48
CA GLY A 58 7.52 8.22 13.33
C GLY A 58 6.11 7.66 13.48
N LYS A 59 5.13 8.57 13.66
CA LYS A 59 3.73 8.25 13.99
C LYS A 59 3.04 7.29 13.00
N TYR A 60 3.43 7.30 11.74
CA TYR A 60 2.84 6.44 10.71
C TYR A 60 3.26 4.96 10.83
N ARG A 61 4.25 4.65 11.67
CA ARG A 61 4.58 3.26 12.02
C ARG A 61 3.57 2.65 13.00
N TYR A 62 2.84 3.49 13.75
CA TYR A 62 1.99 3.12 14.87
C TYR A 62 0.57 3.68 14.72
N CYS A 63 -0.07 3.45 13.56
CA CYS A 63 -1.30 4.13 13.16
C CYS A 63 -2.45 4.04 14.18
N SER A 64 -2.56 2.96 14.97
CA SER A 64 -3.55 2.87 16.04
C SER A 64 -3.13 3.68 17.28
N GLN A 65 -1.90 3.47 17.78
CA GLN A 65 -1.42 4.09 19.02
C GLN A 65 -1.15 5.60 18.89
N ARG A 66 -0.96 6.09 17.64
CA ARG A 66 -0.75 7.51 17.31
C ARG A 66 -1.92 8.10 16.51
N ASN A 67 -3.09 7.49 16.60
CA ASN A 67 -4.28 7.90 15.85
C ASN A 67 -4.62 9.39 16.02
N ASP A 68 -4.59 9.91 17.26
CA ASP A 68 -4.90 11.32 17.54
C ASP A 68 -3.93 12.28 16.85
N GLU A 69 -2.63 11.96 16.84
CA GLU A 69 -1.61 12.76 16.15
C GLU A 69 -1.82 12.75 14.64
N ILE A 70 -2.26 11.61 14.09
CA ILE A 70 -2.56 11.49 12.65
C ILE A 70 -3.86 12.22 12.32
N ILE A 71 -4.89 12.15 13.17
CA ILE A 71 -6.12 12.95 13.03
C ILE A 71 -5.78 14.42 12.87
N GLU A 72 -4.89 14.98 13.72
CA GLU A 72 -4.50 16.39 13.65
C GLU A 72 -3.90 16.76 12.26
N THR A 73 -3.18 15.83 11.64
CA THR A 73 -2.63 16.06 10.28
C THR A 73 -3.72 16.16 9.22
N PHE A 74 -4.77 15.34 9.30
CA PHE A 74 -5.75 15.18 8.22
C PHE A 74 -7.12 15.81 8.47
N LYS A 75 -7.50 16.16 9.70
CA LYS A 75 -8.86 16.62 10.08
C LYS A 75 -9.43 17.75 9.22
N SER A 76 -8.57 18.61 8.66
CA SER A 76 -8.99 19.75 7.84
C SER A 76 -8.98 19.47 6.33
N ILE A 77 -8.47 18.32 5.91
CA ILE A 77 -8.25 18.01 4.49
C ILE A 77 -8.81 16.65 4.06
N LYS A 78 -9.04 15.73 5.01
CA LYS A 78 -9.59 14.40 4.68
C LYS A 78 -10.95 14.53 4.00
N ASN A 79 -11.10 13.87 2.86
CA ASN A 79 -12.29 13.90 2.03
C ASN A 79 -12.53 12.51 1.41
N VAL A 80 -12.74 12.43 0.10
CA VAL A 80 -13.12 11.19 -0.61
C VAL A 80 -12.00 10.16 -0.74
N THR A 81 -10.74 10.60 -0.82
CA THR A 81 -9.59 9.69 -0.85
C THR A 81 -9.42 9.03 0.53
N LYS A 82 -9.47 7.70 0.55
CA LYS A 82 -9.39 6.94 1.79
C LYS A 82 -7.95 6.86 2.31
N LEU A 83 -7.82 6.80 3.64
CA LEU A 83 -6.54 6.53 4.29
C LEU A 83 -6.44 5.04 4.59
N SER A 84 -5.31 4.45 4.23
CA SER A 84 -4.99 3.03 4.43
C SER A 84 -3.77 2.86 5.33
N ALA A 85 -3.68 1.72 6.00
CA ALA A 85 -2.47 1.28 6.67
C ALA A 85 -2.36 -0.25 6.69
N MET A 86 -1.12 -0.75 6.70
CA MET A 86 -0.84 -2.18 6.71
C MET A 86 -0.85 -2.78 8.11
N ARG A 87 -1.40 -3.98 8.23
CA ARG A 87 -1.34 -4.83 9.40
C ARG A 87 -0.47 -6.05 9.09
N ASP A 88 0.84 -5.96 9.34
CA ASP A 88 1.80 -7.06 9.13
C ASP A 88 1.63 -8.11 10.23
N ILE A 89 0.86 -9.17 9.96
CA ILE A 89 0.48 -10.19 10.94
C ILE A 89 1.63 -11.07 11.43
N GLN A 90 2.82 -10.92 10.85
CA GLN A 90 4.06 -11.59 11.31
C GLN A 90 4.94 -10.67 12.17
N ARG A 91 4.41 -9.55 12.63
CA ARG A 91 5.07 -8.58 13.52
C ARG A 91 4.22 -8.33 14.76
N PRO A 92 4.83 -7.87 15.88
CA PRO A 92 4.06 -7.42 17.02
C PRO A 92 3.16 -6.25 16.65
N LEU A 93 1.85 -6.42 16.85
CA LEU A 93 0.81 -5.47 16.47
C LEU A 93 0.21 -4.77 17.68
N SER A 94 -0.18 -3.53 17.48
CA SER A 94 -1.08 -2.84 18.39
C SER A 94 -2.53 -3.31 18.21
N ASP A 95 -3.35 -3.13 19.24
CA ASP A 95 -4.79 -3.31 19.13
C ASP A 95 -5.37 -2.31 18.11
N LEU A 96 -6.43 -2.70 17.44
CA LEU A 96 -7.17 -1.84 16.54
C LEU A 96 -8.21 -1.03 17.31
N LEU A 97 -8.37 0.23 16.93
CA LEU A 97 -9.53 1.01 17.28
C LEU A 97 -10.71 0.61 16.38
N PRO A 98 -11.97 0.78 16.82
CA PRO A 98 -13.10 0.73 15.88
C PRO A 98 -12.91 1.73 14.73
N ALA A 99 -13.28 1.37 13.51
CA ALA A 99 -13.09 2.23 12.34
C ALA A 99 -13.70 3.62 12.48
N LYS A 100 -14.83 3.73 13.18
CA LYS A 100 -15.50 5.01 13.48
C LYS A 100 -14.67 5.95 14.39
N ASP A 101 -13.73 5.41 15.16
CA ASP A 101 -12.86 6.13 16.08
C ASP A 101 -11.44 6.28 15.51
N SER A 102 -11.18 5.70 14.34
CA SER A 102 -9.90 5.74 13.62
C SER A 102 -9.92 6.74 12.48
N ILE A 103 -8.77 7.33 12.18
CA ILE A 103 -8.57 8.11 10.95
C ILE A 103 -8.39 7.21 9.72
N ILE A 104 -7.97 5.97 9.92
CA ILE A 104 -7.76 4.98 8.86
C ILE A 104 -9.10 4.40 8.45
N ASP A 105 -9.36 4.32 7.15
CA ASP A 105 -10.58 3.76 6.57
C ASP A 105 -10.40 2.29 6.16
N THR A 106 -9.18 1.94 5.76
CA THR A 106 -8.87 0.66 5.10
C THR A 106 -7.68 -0.01 5.75
N ILE A 107 -7.82 -1.30 6.07
CA ILE A 107 -6.73 -2.13 6.54
C ILE A 107 -6.28 -3.06 5.41
N ARG A 108 -4.99 -3.04 5.10
CA ARG A 108 -4.34 -4.03 4.23
C ARG A 108 -3.58 -5.01 5.11
N ILE A 109 -4.12 -6.23 5.25
CA ILE A 109 -3.46 -7.31 6.02
C ILE A 109 -2.32 -7.84 5.18
N LEU A 110 -1.09 -7.63 5.65
CA LEU A 110 0.12 -8.11 5.00
C LEU A 110 0.51 -9.47 5.55
N THR A 111 0.72 -10.42 4.65
CA THR A 111 1.26 -11.75 4.97
C THR A 111 2.27 -12.19 3.90
N ARG A 112 3.31 -12.91 4.31
CA ARG A 112 4.25 -13.50 3.36
C ARG A 112 3.65 -14.77 2.77
N SER A 113 3.56 -14.83 1.45
CA SER A 113 2.87 -15.93 0.75
C SER A 113 3.35 -17.33 1.18
N HIS A 114 4.64 -17.51 1.41
CA HIS A 114 5.23 -18.81 1.78
C HIS A 114 5.04 -19.17 3.27
N GLU A 115 4.70 -18.19 4.12
CA GLU A 115 4.49 -18.34 5.57
C GLU A 115 3.01 -18.15 5.94
N THR A 116 2.12 -18.01 4.97
CA THR A 116 0.71 -17.72 5.24
C THR A 116 0.02 -18.92 5.91
N ASP A 117 -0.48 -18.67 7.11
CA ASP A 117 -1.41 -19.53 7.83
C ASP A 117 -2.82 -18.94 7.66
N LEU A 118 -3.70 -19.68 6.99
CA LEU A 118 -5.06 -19.22 6.68
C LEU A 118 -5.94 -19.05 7.92
N ASP A 119 -5.73 -19.84 8.97
CA ASP A 119 -6.51 -19.71 10.23
C ASP A 119 -6.10 -18.42 10.97
N VAL A 120 -4.82 -18.09 10.96
CA VAL A 120 -4.31 -16.83 11.51
C VAL A 120 -4.83 -15.65 10.68
N LEU A 121 -4.77 -15.75 9.36
CA LEU A 121 -5.26 -14.73 8.45
C LEU A 121 -6.77 -14.49 8.62
N ASP A 122 -7.55 -15.59 8.77
CA ASP A 122 -8.99 -15.53 9.05
C ASP A 122 -9.31 -14.72 10.31
N LYS A 123 -8.58 -14.98 11.39
CA LYS A 123 -8.75 -14.27 12.66
C LYS A 123 -8.52 -12.77 12.51
N TYR A 124 -7.42 -12.35 11.86
CA TYR A 124 -7.11 -10.94 11.68
C TYR A 124 -8.06 -10.23 10.72
N ALA A 125 -8.51 -10.92 9.66
CA ALA A 125 -9.51 -10.39 8.75
C ALA A 125 -10.86 -10.21 9.43
N THR A 126 -11.30 -11.21 10.21
CA THR A 126 -12.53 -11.14 11.00
C THR A 126 -12.52 -9.95 11.95
N GLU A 127 -11.47 -9.83 12.76
CA GLU A 127 -11.34 -8.72 13.72
C GLU A 127 -11.43 -7.34 13.03
N ALA A 128 -10.71 -7.16 11.93
CA ALA A 128 -10.74 -5.90 11.22
C ALA A 128 -12.12 -5.58 10.62
N MET A 129 -12.79 -6.57 10.02
CA MET A 129 -14.14 -6.39 9.47
C MET A 129 -15.19 -6.14 10.57
N GLU A 130 -15.12 -6.83 11.71
CA GLU A 130 -16.05 -6.63 12.85
C GLU A 130 -15.88 -5.22 13.46
N LEU A 131 -14.68 -4.65 13.41
CA LEU A 131 -14.40 -3.28 13.81
C LEU A 131 -14.84 -2.24 12.75
N GLY A 132 -15.35 -2.67 11.60
CA GLY A 132 -15.94 -1.83 10.57
C GLY A 132 -14.99 -1.31 9.50
N TYR A 133 -13.79 -1.86 9.38
CA TYR A 133 -12.84 -1.49 8.33
C TYR A 133 -13.18 -2.13 6.97
N GLU A 134 -12.83 -1.43 5.91
CA GLU A 134 -12.64 -2.05 4.59
C GLU A 134 -11.34 -2.86 4.63
N VAL A 135 -11.39 -4.14 4.29
CA VAL A 135 -10.26 -5.07 4.47
C VAL A 135 -9.76 -5.60 3.14
N PHE A 136 -8.46 -5.46 2.93
CA PHE A 136 -7.70 -6.08 1.84
C PHE A 136 -6.71 -7.10 2.43
N ILE A 137 -6.31 -8.08 1.62
CA ILE A 137 -5.20 -8.97 1.95
C ILE A 137 -4.09 -8.77 0.93
N ASN A 138 -2.90 -8.42 1.40
CA ASN A 138 -1.70 -8.26 0.58
C ASN A 138 -0.75 -9.43 0.79
N PHE A 139 -0.56 -10.24 -0.26
CA PHE A 139 0.34 -11.39 -0.28
C PHE A 139 1.70 -10.96 -0.82
N THR A 140 2.70 -10.81 0.06
CA THR A 140 4.07 -10.45 -0.33
C THR A 140 4.87 -11.66 -0.82
N SER A 141 5.95 -11.41 -1.56
CA SER A 141 6.79 -12.44 -2.20
C SER A 141 5.95 -13.37 -3.12
N ALA A 142 4.91 -12.83 -3.71
CA ALA A 142 3.93 -13.62 -4.46
C ALA A 142 4.48 -14.13 -5.79
N GLY A 143 5.53 -13.52 -6.36
CA GLY A 143 6.16 -13.97 -7.58
C GLY A 143 6.71 -15.41 -7.53
N TYR A 144 6.85 -15.97 -6.33
CA TYR A 144 7.24 -17.39 -6.13
C TYR A 144 6.05 -18.34 -5.95
N ASN A 145 4.83 -17.85 -5.92
CA ASN A 145 3.66 -18.73 -5.81
C ASN A 145 3.40 -19.47 -7.12
N THR A 146 2.81 -20.66 -7.01
CA THR A 146 2.12 -21.25 -8.17
C THR A 146 0.77 -20.58 -8.36
N ILE A 147 0.21 -20.70 -9.58
CA ILE A 147 -1.13 -20.17 -9.86
C ILE A 147 -2.20 -20.86 -8.98
N GLU A 148 -2.06 -22.16 -8.74
CA GLU A 148 -2.95 -22.91 -7.86
C GLU A 148 -2.96 -22.33 -6.44
N LYS A 149 -1.81 -21.88 -5.91
CA LYS A 149 -1.73 -21.23 -4.62
C LYS A 149 -2.45 -19.88 -4.61
N ASN A 150 -2.31 -19.10 -5.68
CA ASN A 150 -3.03 -17.84 -5.83
C ASN A 150 -4.55 -18.07 -5.89
N ILE A 151 -4.99 -19.13 -6.57
CA ILE A 151 -6.41 -19.54 -6.58
C ILE A 151 -6.89 -19.86 -5.16
N GLN A 152 -6.13 -20.63 -4.38
CA GLN A 152 -6.50 -20.95 -2.99
C GLN A 152 -6.64 -19.68 -2.14
N PHE A 153 -5.75 -18.71 -2.29
CA PHE A 153 -5.84 -17.41 -1.62
C PHE A 153 -7.06 -16.60 -2.07
N ALA A 154 -7.36 -16.62 -3.36
CA ALA A 154 -8.53 -15.96 -3.92
C ALA A 154 -9.84 -16.57 -3.40
N GLU A 155 -9.94 -17.91 -3.37
CA GLU A 155 -11.08 -18.65 -2.84
C GLU A 155 -11.30 -18.38 -1.35
N PHE A 156 -10.22 -18.39 -0.55
CA PHE A 156 -10.25 -18.02 0.86
C PHE A 156 -10.78 -16.59 1.05
N ALA A 157 -10.20 -15.62 0.35
CA ALA A 157 -10.56 -14.21 0.45
C ALA A 157 -12.03 -13.98 0.04
N LYS A 158 -12.47 -14.64 -1.05
CA LYS A 158 -13.86 -14.59 -1.50
C LYS A 158 -14.84 -15.16 -0.47
N ALA A 159 -14.51 -16.33 0.08
CA ALA A 159 -15.34 -16.98 1.11
C ALA A 159 -15.39 -16.14 2.40
N LYS A 160 -14.29 -15.47 2.75
CA LYS A 160 -14.22 -14.58 3.90
C LYS A 160 -14.99 -13.28 3.71
N GLY A 161 -15.16 -12.82 2.48
CA GLY A 161 -15.86 -11.59 2.15
C GLY A 161 -15.00 -10.34 2.35
N VAL A 162 -13.67 -10.45 2.25
CA VAL A 162 -12.79 -9.28 2.20
C VAL A 162 -13.00 -8.51 0.91
N HIS A 163 -12.63 -7.23 0.90
CA HIS A 163 -12.91 -6.33 -0.20
C HIS A 163 -12.16 -6.71 -1.48
N ALA A 164 -10.85 -6.94 -1.37
CA ALA A 164 -10.00 -7.39 -2.47
C ALA A 164 -8.74 -8.08 -1.95
N ILE A 165 -7.98 -8.67 -2.87
CA ILE A 165 -6.65 -9.20 -2.60
C ILE A 165 -5.62 -8.52 -3.48
N GLU A 166 -4.37 -8.55 -3.05
CA GLU A 166 -3.25 -8.01 -3.80
C GLU A 166 -2.06 -8.95 -3.74
N PHE A 167 -1.36 -9.03 -4.86
CA PHE A 167 -0.13 -9.81 -4.96
C PHE A 167 1.05 -8.87 -5.19
N ALA A 168 2.03 -8.92 -4.26
CA ALA A 168 3.21 -8.07 -4.34
C ALA A 168 4.39 -8.82 -4.94
N ASP A 169 4.99 -8.21 -5.95
CA ASP A 169 6.24 -8.64 -6.58
C ASP A 169 7.45 -8.14 -5.79
N THR A 170 7.52 -8.53 -4.53
CA THR A 170 8.52 -8.04 -3.57
C THR A 170 9.96 -8.18 -4.06
N GLU A 171 10.26 -9.19 -4.85
CA GLU A 171 11.59 -9.49 -5.37
C GLU A 171 11.78 -9.13 -6.85
N SER A 172 10.76 -8.56 -7.49
CA SER A 172 10.72 -8.22 -8.93
C SER A 172 10.99 -9.45 -9.82
N VAL A 173 10.29 -10.55 -9.56
CA VAL A 173 10.44 -11.84 -10.26
C VAL A 173 9.18 -12.30 -10.99
N MET A 174 8.08 -11.55 -10.91
CA MET A 174 6.87 -11.87 -11.64
C MET A 174 7.14 -11.81 -13.16
N THR A 175 6.53 -12.75 -13.88
CA THR A 175 6.53 -12.78 -15.35
C THR A 175 5.19 -12.30 -15.88
N GLU A 176 5.14 -11.94 -17.18
CA GLU A 176 3.89 -11.57 -17.84
C GLU A 176 2.83 -12.68 -17.74
N ASP A 177 3.23 -13.94 -17.96
CA ASP A 177 2.30 -15.07 -17.87
C ASP A 177 1.78 -15.27 -16.44
N TYR A 178 2.62 -15.04 -15.43
CA TYR A 178 2.21 -15.10 -14.03
C TYR A 178 1.14 -14.03 -13.73
N VAL A 179 1.40 -12.77 -14.05
CA VAL A 179 0.47 -11.66 -13.82
C VAL A 179 -0.85 -11.90 -14.55
N ARG A 180 -0.79 -12.25 -15.85
CA ARG A 180 -1.98 -12.55 -16.66
C ARG A 180 -2.84 -13.66 -16.06
N ASN A 181 -2.22 -14.79 -15.73
CA ASN A 181 -2.96 -15.94 -15.21
C ASN A 181 -3.52 -15.66 -13.81
N THR A 182 -2.78 -14.98 -12.96
CA THR A 182 -3.25 -14.60 -11.61
C THR A 182 -4.50 -13.72 -11.70
N ILE A 183 -4.49 -12.66 -12.53
CA ILE A 183 -5.64 -11.78 -12.70
C ILE A 183 -6.87 -12.55 -13.19
N ARG A 184 -6.71 -13.35 -14.24
CA ARG A 184 -7.81 -14.14 -14.83
C ARG A 184 -8.42 -15.12 -13.82
N GLU A 185 -7.59 -15.81 -13.05
CA GLU A 185 -8.07 -16.79 -12.08
C GLU A 185 -8.75 -16.11 -10.88
N CYS A 186 -8.25 -14.97 -10.40
CA CYS A 186 -8.93 -14.21 -9.35
C CYS A 186 -10.31 -13.74 -9.80
N HIS A 187 -10.43 -13.23 -11.02
CA HIS A 187 -11.72 -12.83 -11.59
C HIS A 187 -12.64 -14.04 -11.80
N ARG A 188 -12.10 -15.20 -12.19
CA ARG A 188 -12.89 -16.43 -12.30
C ARG A 188 -13.47 -16.87 -10.93
N VAL A 189 -12.70 -16.69 -9.87
CA VAL A 189 -13.18 -16.92 -8.48
C VAL A 189 -14.20 -15.85 -8.07
N GLY A 190 -14.15 -14.66 -8.67
CA GLY A 190 -15.07 -13.55 -8.41
C GLY A 190 -14.62 -12.66 -7.25
N ILE A 191 -13.33 -12.44 -7.09
CA ILE A 191 -12.73 -11.47 -6.16
C ILE A 191 -11.99 -10.38 -6.94
N GLU A 192 -12.13 -9.12 -6.53
CA GLU A 192 -11.32 -8.02 -7.04
C GLU A 192 -9.86 -8.23 -6.62
N MET A 193 -8.93 -7.88 -7.53
CA MET A 193 -7.51 -8.07 -7.25
C MET A 193 -6.65 -6.91 -7.74
N GLY A 194 -5.54 -6.71 -7.04
CA GLY A 194 -4.52 -5.72 -7.38
C GLY A 194 -3.11 -6.28 -7.44
N VAL A 195 -2.20 -5.45 -7.93
CA VAL A 195 -0.77 -5.74 -7.95
C VAL A 195 0.04 -4.62 -7.33
N HIS A 196 1.07 -5.01 -6.58
CA HIS A 196 2.10 -4.13 -6.04
C HIS A 196 3.44 -4.53 -6.66
N LEU A 197 3.96 -3.68 -7.54
CA LEU A 197 5.12 -4.00 -8.38
C LEU A 197 6.36 -3.26 -7.90
N HIS A 198 7.34 -4.01 -7.38
CA HIS A 198 8.70 -3.48 -7.20
C HIS A 198 9.44 -3.42 -8.54
N ASP A 199 10.42 -2.55 -8.66
CA ASP A 199 11.10 -2.24 -9.94
C ASP A 199 12.60 -2.50 -9.92
N LYS A 200 13.05 -3.45 -9.14
CA LYS A 200 14.47 -3.81 -9.05
C LYS A 200 15.09 -4.19 -10.41
N ASN A 201 14.28 -4.78 -11.28
CA ASN A 201 14.72 -5.27 -12.59
C ASN A 201 14.26 -4.38 -13.77
N GLY A 202 13.58 -3.23 -13.48
CA GLY A 202 13.06 -2.34 -14.52
C GLY A 202 11.88 -2.92 -15.30
N THR A 203 11.07 -3.79 -14.67
CA THR A 203 9.95 -4.49 -15.32
C THR A 203 8.58 -4.00 -14.86
N ALA A 204 8.52 -3.14 -13.83
CA ALA A 204 7.27 -2.70 -13.23
C ALA A 204 6.32 -2.05 -14.24
N ASP A 205 6.83 -1.20 -15.12
CA ASP A 205 6.03 -0.50 -16.13
C ASP A 205 5.38 -1.49 -17.13
N ILE A 206 6.13 -2.50 -17.57
CA ILE A 206 5.65 -3.53 -18.51
C ILE A 206 4.57 -4.39 -17.86
N LEU A 207 4.80 -4.81 -16.60
CA LEU A 207 3.84 -5.62 -15.86
C LEU A 207 2.58 -4.82 -15.49
N ALA A 208 2.72 -3.52 -15.23
CA ALA A 208 1.59 -2.63 -15.00
C ALA A 208 0.72 -2.48 -16.25
N ASP A 209 1.34 -2.29 -17.43
CA ASP A 209 0.62 -2.23 -18.71
C ASP A 209 -0.18 -3.50 -18.97
N LEU A 210 0.43 -4.64 -18.72
CA LEU A 210 -0.22 -5.94 -18.83
C LEU A 210 -1.36 -6.09 -17.83
N ALA A 211 -1.13 -5.73 -16.56
CA ALA A 211 -2.15 -5.83 -15.52
C ALA A 211 -3.38 -4.97 -15.85
N ILE A 212 -3.18 -3.75 -16.35
CA ILE A 212 -4.26 -2.88 -16.84
C ILE A 212 -5.00 -3.54 -18.02
N ALA A 213 -4.28 -4.09 -18.98
CA ALA A 213 -4.88 -4.74 -20.14
C ALA A 213 -5.68 -6.01 -19.79
N GLU A 214 -5.28 -6.74 -18.75
CA GLU A 214 -5.99 -7.92 -18.23
C GLU A 214 -7.10 -7.54 -17.24
N GLY A 215 -7.25 -6.25 -16.91
CA GLY A 215 -8.36 -5.73 -16.10
C GLY A 215 -8.12 -5.77 -14.59
N ALA A 216 -6.89 -5.65 -14.11
CA ALA A 216 -6.63 -5.49 -12.68
C ALA A 216 -7.49 -4.37 -12.08
N ASP A 217 -8.05 -4.60 -10.90
CA ASP A 217 -8.96 -3.67 -10.23
C ASP A 217 -8.21 -2.61 -9.43
N TYR A 218 -7.01 -2.94 -8.93
CA TYR A 218 -6.18 -2.09 -8.08
C TYR A 218 -4.72 -2.08 -8.54
N MET A 219 -4.05 -0.96 -8.30
CA MET A 219 -2.61 -0.83 -8.52
C MET A 219 -1.97 0.10 -7.50
N ASP A 220 -0.84 -0.34 -6.96
CA ASP A 220 -0.02 0.43 -6.05
C ASP A 220 1.05 1.20 -6.81
N VAL A 221 1.28 2.44 -6.40
CA VAL A 221 2.33 3.30 -6.94
C VAL A 221 3.03 4.09 -5.85
N THR A 222 4.22 4.59 -6.16
CA THR A 222 4.89 5.60 -5.34
C THR A 222 5.39 6.76 -6.19
N HIS A 223 5.46 7.95 -5.62
CA HIS A 223 6.11 9.08 -6.28
C HIS A 223 7.54 8.71 -6.63
N LEU A 224 7.91 8.90 -7.92
CA LEU A 224 9.23 8.59 -8.49
C LEU A 224 9.65 7.11 -8.36
N GLY A 225 8.74 6.21 -8.05
CA GLY A 225 9.09 4.84 -7.73
C GLY A 225 9.92 4.68 -6.46
N LEU A 226 9.93 5.70 -5.57
CA LEU A 226 10.73 5.66 -4.35
C LEU A 226 10.19 4.65 -3.35
N GLY A 227 11.10 4.16 -2.50
CA GLY A 227 10.75 3.26 -1.40
C GLY A 227 11.28 1.84 -1.59
N GLY A 228 10.58 0.92 -0.92
CA GLY A 228 11.03 -0.46 -0.79
C GLY A 228 12.03 -0.65 0.36
N LYS A 229 11.87 -1.72 1.10
CA LYS A 229 12.71 -2.04 2.26
C LYS A 229 14.22 -2.07 1.90
N TRP A 230 14.53 -2.49 0.69
CA TRP A 230 15.91 -2.59 0.18
C TRP A 230 16.26 -1.52 -0.85
N ARG A 231 15.43 -0.47 -0.98
CA ARG A 231 15.58 0.61 -1.98
C ARG A 231 15.56 0.09 -3.42
N ASP A 232 14.76 -0.91 -3.65
CA ASP A 232 14.61 -1.60 -4.95
C ASP A 232 13.62 -0.90 -5.88
N GLY A 233 12.96 0.16 -5.39
CA GLY A 233 12.01 0.93 -6.18
C GLY A 233 10.63 0.26 -6.30
N ASN A 234 9.71 1.01 -6.89
CA ASN A 234 8.32 0.60 -7.12
C ASN A 234 7.84 1.12 -8.47
N LEU A 235 6.68 0.67 -8.94
CA LEU A 235 5.99 1.30 -10.05
C LEU A 235 5.81 2.80 -9.79
N THR A 236 6.23 3.63 -10.76
CA THR A 236 6.18 5.07 -10.57
C THR A 236 4.77 5.63 -10.77
N MET A 237 4.34 6.51 -9.88
CA MET A 237 3.05 7.20 -10.00
C MET A 237 2.98 8.01 -11.31
N GLU A 238 4.08 8.65 -11.67
CA GLU A 238 4.17 9.49 -12.87
C GLU A 238 3.95 8.69 -14.15
N TYR A 239 4.46 7.46 -14.21
CA TYR A 239 4.20 6.55 -15.32
C TYR A 239 2.71 6.20 -15.39
N LEU A 240 2.16 5.71 -14.28
CA LEU A 240 0.77 5.25 -14.25
C LEU A 240 -0.20 6.39 -14.58
N LEU A 241 -0.05 7.57 -13.97
CA LEU A 241 -0.92 8.72 -14.25
C LEU A 241 -0.86 9.14 -15.72
N ARG A 242 0.34 9.16 -16.32
CA ARG A 242 0.50 9.44 -17.75
C ARG A 242 -0.21 8.39 -18.61
N LYS A 243 -0.03 7.11 -18.29
CA LYS A 243 -0.67 5.99 -18.99
C LYS A 243 -2.19 6.08 -18.94
N MET A 244 -2.73 6.51 -17.80
CA MET A 244 -4.17 6.70 -17.59
C MET A 244 -4.71 8.03 -18.15
N GLY A 245 -3.86 8.84 -18.80
CA GLY A 245 -4.25 10.13 -19.38
C GLY A 245 -4.47 11.25 -18.35
N VAL A 246 -4.00 11.05 -17.12
CA VAL A 246 -4.07 12.07 -16.06
C VAL A 246 -2.83 12.95 -16.11
N ASN A 247 -3.04 14.25 -16.19
CA ASN A 247 -1.92 15.20 -16.18
C ASN A 247 -1.27 15.25 -14.79
N GLY A 248 -0.08 14.65 -14.64
CA GLY A 248 0.72 14.68 -13.42
C GLY A 248 1.58 15.92 -13.24
N GLY A 249 1.97 16.53 -14.33
CA GLY A 249 2.67 17.80 -14.52
C GLY A 249 3.47 18.37 -13.35
N TYR A 250 3.29 19.66 -13.14
CA TYR A 250 4.06 20.49 -12.20
C TYR A 250 3.87 20.06 -10.72
N GLU A 251 2.66 19.63 -10.33
CA GLU A 251 2.37 19.23 -8.94
C GLU A 251 3.19 18.02 -8.50
N ALA A 252 3.41 17.05 -9.40
CA ALA A 252 4.29 15.91 -9.11
C ALA A 252 5.74 16.36 -8.84
N THR A 253 6.19 17.41 -9.51
CA THR A 253 7.54 17.97 -9.28
C THR A 253 7.65 18.64 -7.90
N VAL A 254 6.62 19.30 -7.42
CA VAL A 254 6.60 19.94 -6.09
C VAL A 254 6.67 18.88 -4.99
N VAL A 255 5.82 17.86 -5.07
CA VAL A 255 5.85 16.75 -4.11
C VAL A 255 7.20 16.03 -4.12
N LYS A 256 7.79 15.86 -5.30
CA LYS A 256 9.13 15.30 -5.47
C LYS A 256 10.20 16.07 -4.69
N ASN A 257 10.22 17.38 -4.79
CA ASN A 257 11.26 18.21 -4.12
C ASN A 257 11.08 18.13 -2.59
N GLU A 258 9.86 18.22 -2.09
CA GLU A 258 9.56 18.10 -0.67
C GLU A 258 9.96 16.72 -0.12
N LEU A 259 9.73 15.64 -0.87
CA LEU A 259 10.16 14.29 -0.47
C LEU A 259 11.68 14.16 -0.37
N ILE A 260 12.42 14.78 -1.31
CA ILE A 260 13.88 14.78 -1.29
C ILE A 260 14.41 15.55 -0.07
N GLU A 261 13.83 16.70 0.25
CA GLU A 261 14.19 17.50 1.43
C GLU A 261 13.94 16.72 2.73
N ASP A 262 12.78 16.04 2.85
CA ASP A 262 12.48 15.18 4.01
C ASP A 262 13.48 14.02 4.15
N LEU A 263 13.86 13.38 3.05
CA LEU A 263 14.87 12.32 3.06
C LEU A 263 16.25 12.82 3.49
N ILE A 264 16.65 14.00 3.05
CA ILE A 264 17.92 14.63 3.44
C ILE A 264 17.90 14.96 4.94
N SER A 265 16.84 15.59 5.42
CA SER A 265 16.69 15.96 6.83
C SER A 265 16.76 14.76 7.76
N PHE A 266 16.16 13.63 7.36
CA PHE A 266 16.24 12.38 8.12
C PHE A 266 17.66 11.83 8.20
N HIS A 267 18.40 11.86 7.09
CA HIS A 267 19.79 11.38 7.06
C HIS A 267 20.71 12.23 7.94
N GLU A 268 20.52 13.54 7.97
CA GLU A 268 21.28 14.45 8.85
C GLU A 268 20.95 14.16 10.33
N PHE A 269 19.70 13.89 10.65
CA PHE A 269 19.26 13.55 12.02
C PHE A 269 19.84 12.20 12.49
N SER A 270 19.83 11.18 11.64
CA SER A 270 20.35 9.85 11.97
C SER A 270 21.88 9.78 12.01
N ALA A 271 22.58 10.72 11.39
CA ALA A 271 24.04 10.84 11.47
C ALA A 271 24.53 11.55 12.73
N ALA A 272 23.62 12.16 13.50
CA ALA A 272 23.89 12.86 14.74
C ALA A 272 23.68 11.99 16.00
N GLU A 273 23.18 10.76 15.87
CA GLU A 273 23.12 9.72 16.89
C GLU A 273 24.30 8.75 16.75
#